data_078dea906b7a42e5fb685a4bc5c33a17
#
_entry.id   078dea906b7a42e5fb685a4bc5c33a17
#
_cell.length_a   1.000
_cell.length_b   1.000
_cell.length_c   1.000
_cell.angle_alpha   90.00
_cell.angle_beta   90.00
_cell.angle_gamma   90.00
#
_symmetry.space_group_name_H-M   'P 1'
#
loop_
_entity.id
_entity.type
_entity.pdbx_description
1 polymer ?
#
loop_
_entity_poly.entity_id
_entity_poly.type
_entity_poly.pdbx_seq_one_letter_code
_entity_poly.pdbx_strand_id
1 'polypeptide(L)'
;MKRICVFCGSSVGKKEVYSKAARQLGKVLAKNNITLVYGGGKVGLMGVIANSVLENGGTCIGVIPQSIADLEIAHTGLDELHIVDSMAERKDMMAELSDAFIAMPGGFGTLDEMAEILTYNQLRIFDKPIGLYNIEGYFDGLLNFFDHAVEEQFVREEHRSNIVVSTDPIGMIKNLKAYEPVKIGKWIEDIKEESLN
;
A
#
# COMPACT_ATOMS: atom_id res chain seq x y z
N MET A 1 -10.84 -10.64 3.21
CA MET A 1 -9.49 -10.06 3.06
C MET A 1 -8.48 -11.13 3.42
N LYS A 2 -7.81 -11.68 2.41
CA LYS A 2 -6.84 -12.78 2.54
C LYS A 2 -5.42 -12.35 2.18
N ARG A 3 -5.28 -11.34 1.32
CA ARG A 3 -4.00 -10.83 0.82
C ARG A 3 -3.94 -9.31 0.97
N ILE A 4 -2.87 -8.82 1.56
CA ILE A 4 -2.62 -7.37 1.70
C ILE A 4 -1.29 -7.05 1.05
N CYS A 5 -1.33 -6.08 0.12
CA CYS A 5 -0.12 -5.50 -0.44
C CYS A 5 0.44 -4.44 0.51
N VAL A 6 1.75 -4.48 0.76
CA VAL A 6 2.42 -3.47 1.57
C VAL A 6 3.48 -2.75 0.74
N PHE A 7 3.27 -1.45 0.54
CA PHE A 7 4.23 -0.52 -0.05
C PHE A 7 5.09 0.08 1.05
N CYS A 8 6.39 0.01 0.94
CA CYS A 8 7.29 0.56 1.96
C CYS A 8 8.69 0.83 1.39
N GLY A 9 9.50 1.54 2.15
CA GLY A 9 10.82 1.97 1.72
C GLY A 9 11.79 0.81 1.47
N SER A 10 12.63 0.93 0.42
CA SER A 10 13.83 0.12 0.20
C SER A 10 14.98 0.48 1.15
N SER A 11 14.77 1.45 2.05
CA SER A 11 15.60 1.81 3.20
C SER A 11 14.81 1.60 4.50
N VAL A 12 15.50 1.37 5.61
CA VAL A 12 14.89 1.29 6.94
C VAL A 12 14.55 2.66 7.54
N GLY A 13 15.01 3.73 6.91
CA GLY A 13 14.90 5.08 7.44
C GLY A 13 15.87 5.34 8.61
N LYS A 14 15.85 6.57 9.13
CA LYS A 14 16.76 7.00 10.19
C LYS A 14 16.37 6.50 11.57
N LYS A 15 15.05 6.41 11.83
CA LYS A 15 14.53 6.05 13.16
C LYS A 15 14.20 4.57 13.24
N GLU A 16 14.63 3.91 14.32
CA GLU A 16 14.37 2.49 14.57
C GLU A 16 12.87 2.15 14.64
N VAL A 17 12.03 3.12 14.99
CA VAL A 17 10.57 2.94 15.10
C VAL A 17 9.94 2.39 13.82
N TYR A 18 10.47 2.77 12.65
CA TYR A 18 9.95 2.27 11.35
C TYR A 18 10.17 0.77 11.18
N SER A 19 11.37 0.28 11.52
CA SER A 19 11.67 -1.16 11.50
C SER A 19 10.87 -1.93 12.56
N LYS A 20 10.67 -1.34 13.75
CA LYS A 20 9.80 -1.93 14.79
C LYS A 20 8.36 -2.06 14.30
N ALA A 21 7.82 -1.02 13.67
CA ALA A 21 6.47 -1.01 13.12
C ALA A 21 6.30 -2.03 11.98
N ALA A 22 7.29 -2.16 11.09
CA ALA A 22 7.29 -3.17 10.03
C ALA A 22 7.25 -4.60 10.61
N ARG A 23 8.06 -4.88 11.65
CA ARG A 23 8.02 -6.17 12.37
C ARG A 23 6.66 -6.42 13.02
N GLN A 24 6.09 -5.41 13.66
CA GLN A 24 4.77 -5.54 14.29
C GLN A 24 3.67 -5.82 13.26
N LEU A 25 3.67 -5.11 12.13
CA LEU A 25 2.71 -5.35 11.05
C LEU A 25 2.87 -6.76 10.49
N GLY A 26 4.09 -7.21 10.18
CA GLY A 26 4.36 -8.57 9.70
C GLY A 26 3.82 -9.66 10.65
N LYS A 27 4.06 -9.49 11.97
CA LYS A 27 3.52 -10.38 13.01
C LYS A 27 1.99 -10.39 13.06
N VAL A 28 1.35 -9.21 12.87
CA VAL A 28 -0.12 -9.12 12.86
C VAL A 28 -0.70 -9.77 11.61
N LEU A 29 -0.08 -9.59 10.43
CA LEU A 29 -0.48 -10.26 9.19
C LEU A 29 -0.45 -11.79 9.35
N ALA A 30 0.69 -12.34 9.79
CA ALA A 30 0.85 -13.78 10.01
C ALA A 30 -0.18 -14.34 10.99
N LYS A 31 -0.39 -13.71 12.15
CA LYS A 31 -1.37 -14.12 13.15
C LYS A 31 -2.82 -14.10 12.67
N ASN A 32 -3.14 -13.27 11.67
CA ASN A 32 -4.46 -13.19 11.08
C ASN A 32 -4.62 -14.06 9.83
N ASN A 33 -3.63 -14.88 9.48
CA ASN A 33 -3.58 -15.69 8.26
C ASN A 33 -3.78 -14.83 7.00
N ILE A 34 -3.15 -13.65 6.98
CA ILE A 34 -3.16 -12.72 5.86
C ILE A 34 -1.80 -12.84 5.16
N THR A 35 -1.84 -13.21 3.89
CA THR A 35 -0.65 -13.26 3.04
C THR A 35 -0.14 -11.85 2.75
N LEU A 36 1.15 -11.62 2.95
CA LEU A 36 1.83 -10.41 2.51
C LEU A 36 2.09 -10.49 1.01
N VAL A 37 1.65 -9.49 0.25
CA VAL A 37 2.10 -9.19 -1.11
C VAL A 37 2.99 -7.96 -1.04
N TYR A 38 4.15 -7.97 -1.73
CA TYR A 38 5.07 -6.83 -1.66
C TYR A 38 6.09 -6.83 -2.81
N GLY A 39 6.95 -5.84 -2.85
CA GLY A 39 7.92 -5.62 -3.93
C GLY A 39 9.08 -6.62 -4.04
N GLY A 40 9.05 -7.76 -3.34
CA GLY A 40 9.99 -8.89 -3.51
C GLY A 40 11.42 -8.64 -3.04
N GLY A 41 11.75 -7.45 -2.53
CA GLY A 41 13.11 -7.10 -2.11
C GLY A 41 13.46 -7.59 -0.70
N LYS A 42 14.74 -7.96 -0.48
CA LYS A 42 15.28 -8.34 0.84
C LYS A 42 15.83 -7.16 1.66
N VAL A 43 15.79 -5.93 1.10
CA VAL A 43 16.41 -4.74 1.70
C VAL A 43 15.36 -3.79 2.31
N GLY A 44 15.83 -2.91 3.20
CA GLY A 44 14.99 -1.87 3.80
C GLY A 44 13.83 -2.43 4.62
N LEU A 45 12.73 -1.67 4.67
CA LEU A 45 11.51 -2.10 5.35
C LEU A 45 10.84 -3.29 4.65
N MET A 46 11.05 -3.46 3.34
CA MET A 46 10.58 -4.64 2.58
C MET A 46 11.13 -5.93 3.18
N GLY A 47 12.44 -6.04 3.35
CA GLY A 47 13.06 -7.22 3.97
C GLY A 47 12.62 -7.41 5.43
N VAL A 48 12.49 -6.32 6.18
CA VAL A 48 12.07 -6.38 7.60
C VAL A 48 10.65 -6.96 7.75
N ILE A 49 9.70 -6.50 6.94
CA ILE A 49 8.31 -6.99 7.06
C ILE A 49 8.19 -8.43 6.54
N ALA A 50 8.82 -8.77 5.42
CA ALA A 50 8.79 -10.12 4.86
C ALA A 50 9.38 -11.14 5.85
N ASN A 51 10.58 -10.87 6.38
CA ASN A 51 11.18 -11.71 7.41
C ASN A 51 10.25 -11.88 8.62
N SER A 52 9.62 -10.80 9.08
CA SER A 52 8.72 -10.88 10.23
C SER A 52 7.47 -11.73 9.95
N VAL A 53 6.91 -11.70 8.74
CA VAL A 53 5.80 -12.57 8.35
C VAL A 53 6.25 -14.03 8.38
N LEU A 54 7.37 -14.36 7.73
CA LEU A 54 7.91 -15.73 7.63
C LEU A 54 8.30 -16.29 9.01
N GLU A 55 8.99 -15.51 9.85
CA GLU A 55 9.37 -15.89 11.22
C GLU A 55 8.16 -16.20 12.13
N ASN A 56 7.00 -15.64 11.82
CA ASN A 56 5.75 -15.92 12.54
C ASN A 56 4.84 -16.91 11.81
N GLY A 57 5.36 -17.68 10.85
CA GLY A 57 4.65 -18.74 10.14
C GLY A 57 3.60 -18.26 9.14
N GLY A 58 3.69 -17.01 8.69
CA GLY A 58 2.84 -16.45 7.64
C GLY A 58 3.39 -16.71 6.24
N THR A 59 2.66 -16.25 5.23
CA THR A 59 2.96 -16.44 3.80
C THR A 59 3.34 -15.11 3.15
N CYS A 60 4.36 -15.13 2.29
CA CYS A 60 4.85 -13.96 1.54
C CYS A 60 4.87 -14.24 0.04
N ILE A 61 4.31 -13.30 -0.75
CA ILE A 61 4.39 -13.26 -2.21
C ILE A 61 5.16 -11.99 -2.59
N GLY A 62 6.28 -12.17 -3.29
CA GLY A 62 7.08 -11.07 -3.83
C GLY A 62 6.83 -10.88 -5.32
N VAL A 63 6.81 -9.63 -5.79
CA VAL A 63 6.79 -9.29 -7.21
C VAL A 63 7.93 -8.34 -7.51
N ILE A 64 8.86 -8.73 -8.39
CA ILE A 64 10.08 -7.97 -8.65
C ILE A 64 10.41 -7.96 -10.14
N PRO A 65 10.79 -6.82 -10.74
CA PRO A 65 11.28 -6.78 -12.10
C PRO A 65 12.64 -7.49 -12.22
N GLN A 66 12.86 -8.16 -13.37
CA GLN A 66 14.12 -8.85 -13.65
C GLN A 66 15.32 -7.92 -13.45
N SER A 67 15.26 -6.68 -13.94
CA SER A 67 16.34 -5.70 -13.81
C SER A 67 16.72 -5.36 -12.36
N ILE A 68 15.77 -5.50 -11.42
CA ILE A 68 16.00 -5.29 -9.98
C ILE A 68 16.47 -6.60 -9.33
N ALA A 69 15.94 -7.74 -9.75
CA ALA A 69 16.37 -9.06 -9.27
C ALA A 69 17.84 -9.32 -9.59
N ASP A 70 18.31 -8.90 -10.76
CA ASP A 70 19.71 -9.03 -11.22
C ASP A 70 20.71 -8.26 -10.33
N LEU A 71 20.25 -7.28 -9.57
CA LEU A 71 21.07 -6.58 -8.56
C LEU A 71 21.20 -7.34 -7.24
N GLU A 72 20.81 -8.62 -7.20
CA GLU A 72 20.82 -9.48 -6.00
C GLU A 72 19.97 -8.93 -4.82
N ILE A 73 18.97 -8.12 -5.13
CA ILE A 73 18.08 -7.50 -4.12
C ILE A 73 16.86 -8.37 -3.84
N ALA A 74 16.56 -9.36 -4.69
CA ALA A 74 15.43 -10.28 -4.50
C ALA A 74 15.56 -11.10 -3.21
N HIS A 75 14.41 -11.33 -2.55
CA HIS A 75 14.34 -12.15 -1.35
C HIS A 75 14.18 -13.63 -1.74
N THR A 76 15.13 -14.49 -1.37
CA THR A 76 15.19 -15.90 -1.80
C THR A 76 14.39 -16.86 -0.91
N GLY A 77 13.84 -16.40 0.22
CA GLY A 77 13.15 -17.23 1.20
C GLY A 77 11.61 -17.08 1.20
N LEU A 78 11.03 -16.56 0.11
CA LEU A 78 9.58 -16.35 0.00
C LEU A 78 8.86 -17.65 -0.41
N ASP A 79 7.56 -17.73 -0.08
CA ASP A 79 6.69 -18.81 -0.56
C ASP A 79 6.49 -18.73 -2.07
N GLU A 80 6.32 -17.51 -2.61
CA GLU A 80 6.21 -17.24 -4.04
C GLU A 80 7.03 -15.99 -4.41
N LEU A 81 7.73 -16.04 -5.55
CA LEU A 81 8.42 -14.90 -6.14
C LEU A 81 8.08 -14.82 -7.63
N HIS A 82 7.39 -13.78 -8.03
CA HIS A 82 7.09 -13.47 -9.42
C HIS A 82 8.14 -12.50 -9.97
N ILE A 83 8.81 -12.91 -11.03
CA ILE A 83 9.73 -12.05 -11.78
C ILE A 83 8.98 -11.54 -13.01
N VAL A 84 8.98 -10.23 -13.19
CA VAL A 84 8.24 -9.52 -14.25
C VAL A 84 9.18 -8.68 -15.11
N ASP A 85 8.72 -8.24 -16.29
CA ASP A 85 9.57 -7.54 -17.26
C ASP A 85 9.68 -6.04 -16.97
N SER A 86 8.69 -5.44 -16.29
CA SER A 86 8.65 -4.00 -16.09
C SER A 86 8.12 -3.58 -14.71
N MET A 87 8.35 -2.30 -14.34
CA MET A 87 7.76 -1.71 -13.14
C MET A 87 6.24 -1.55 -13.25
N ALA A 88 5.70 -1.36 -14.45
CA ALA A 88 4.26 -1.29 -14.67
C ALA A 88 3.62 -2.65 -14.38
N GLU A 89 4.12 -3.72 -15.00
CA GLU A 89 3.66 -5.10 -14.78
C GLU A 89 3.77 -5.51 -13.30
N ARG A 90 4.84 -5.10 -12.62
CA ARG A 90 4.99 -5.32 -11.17
C ARG A 90 3.82 -4.71 -10.39
N LYS A 91 3.51 -3.43 -10.63
CA LYS A 91 2.43 -2.72 -9.93
C LYS A 91 1.06 -3.33 -10.23
N ASP A 92 0.79 -3.64 -11.49
CA ASP A 92 -0.45 -4.29 -11.91
C ASP A 92 -0.62 -5.65 -11.21
N MET A 93 0.39 -6.49 -11.23
CA MET A 93 0.35 -7.81 -10.58
C MET A 93 0.18 -7.70 -9.07
N MET A 94 0.88 -6.77 -8.39
CA MET A 94 0.70 -6.53 -6.96
C MET A 94 -0.73 -6.08 -6.65
N ALA A 95 -1.32 -5.23 -7.50
CA ALA A 95 -2.69 -4.77 -7.36
C ALA A 95 -3.71 -5.90 -7.57
N GLU A 96 -3.52 -6.75 -8.59
CA GLU A 96 -4.39 -7.90 -8.87
C GLU A 96 -4.38 -8.95 -7.77
N LEU A 97 -3.20 -9.28 -7.24
CA LEU A 97 -3.01 -10.28 -6.21
C LEU A 97 -3.60 -9.89 -4.85
N SER A 98 -3.95 -8.62 -4.63
CA SER A 98 -4.27 -8.09 -3.30
C SER A 98 -5.72 -7.70 -3.12
N ASP A 99 -6.25 -7.90 -1.91
CA ASP A 99 -7.60 -7.48 -1.50
C ASP A 99 -7.60 -6.08 -0.87
N ALA A 100 -6.44 -5.63 -0.38
CA ALA A 100 -6.24 -4.34 0.29
C ALA A 100 -4.77 -3.92 0.24
N PHE A 101 -4.51 -2.65 0.55
CA PHE A 101 -3.19 -2.06 0.49
C PHE A 101 -2.83 -1.33 1.79
N ILE A 102 -1.56 -1.34 2.16
CA ILE A 102 -1.00 -0.53 3.25
C ILE A 102 0.24 0.17 2.75
N ALA A 103 0.29 1.50 2.86
CA ALA A 103 1.51 2.26 2.70
C ALA A 103 2.17 2.48 4.07
N MET A 104 3.42 2.09 4.19
CA MET A 104 4.33 2.39 5.30
C MET A 104 5.33 3.48 4.88
N PRO A 105 6.07 4.08 5.83
CA PRO A 105 7.12 5.02 5.50
C PRO A 105 8.02 4.53 4.36
N GLY A 106 8.23 5.39 3.36
CA GLY A 106 9.01 5.07 2.17
C GLY A 106 9.32 6.31 1.33
N GLY A 107 9.89 6.14 0.16
CA GLY A 107 10.25 7.21 -0.76
C GLY A 107 9.27 7.35 -1.93
N PHE A 108 9.82 7.81 -3.06
CA PHE A 108 9.04 8.05 -4.28
C PHE A 108 8.33 6.82 -4.81
N GLY A 109 8.95 5.62 -4.74
CA GLY A 109 8.29 4.38 -5.17
C GLY A 109 7.05 4.08 -4.34
N THR A 110 7.11 4.26 -3.02
CA THR A 110 5.95 4.08 -2.13
C THR A 110 4.83 5.08 -2.43
N LEU A 111 5.19 6.35 -2.75
CA LEU A 111 4.21 7.36 -3.14
C LEU A 111 3.58 7.05 -4.50
N ASP A 112 4.37 6.62 -5.48
CA ASP A 112 3.89 6.21 -6.81
C ASP A 112 2.92 5.04 -6.71
N GLU A 113 3.29 3.96 -6.03
CA GLU A 113 2.45 2.79 -5.81
C GLU A 113 1.14 3.13 -5.09
N MET A 114 1.21 3.97 -4.04
CA MET A 114 0.04 4.41 -3.29
C MET A 114 -0.88 5.32 -4.13
N ALA A 115 -0.32 6.30 -4.86
CA ALA A 115 -1.09 7.24 -5.67
C ALA A 115 -1.82 6.53 -6.81
N GLU A 116 -1.22 5.49 -7.39
CA GLU A 116 -1.86 4.66 -8.41
C GLU A 116 -3.10 3.94 -7.85
N ILE A 117 -3.01 3.32 -6.67
CA ILE A 117 -4.17 2.67 -6.02
C ILE A 117 -5.27 3.67 -5.69
N LEU A 118 -4.92 4.86 -5.18
CA LEU A 118 -5.89 5.93 -4.92
C LEU A 118 -6.58 6.37 -6.22
N THR A 119 -5.81 6.50 -7.31
CA THR A 119 -6.34 6.83 -8.64
C THR A 119 -7.27 5.74 -9.17
N TYR A 120 -6.91 4.46 -9.03
CA TYR A 120 -7.74 3.34 -9.47
C TYR A 120 -9.06 3.27 -8.70
N ASN A 121 -9.05 3.53 -7.39
CA ASN A 121 -10.27 3.65 -6.58
C ASN A 121 -11.11 4.86 -7.01
N GLN A 122 -10.50 6.01 -7.29
CA GLN A 122 -11.18 7.20 -7.78
C GLN A 122 -11.86 6.97 -9.14
N LEU A 123 -11.17 6.28 -10.05
CA LEU A 123 -11.66 5.94 -11.38
C LEU A 123 -12.58 4.71 -11.40
N ARG A 124 -12.76 4.03 -10.26
CA ARG A 124 -13.52 2.78 -10.12
C ARG A 124 -13.03 1.64 -11.01
N ILE A 125 -11.72 1.60 -11.25
CA ILE A 125 -11.08 0.44 -11.87
C ILE A 125 -11.20 -0.75 -10.93
N PHE A 126 -11.09 -0.49 -9.61
CA PHE A 126 -11.49 -1.39 -8.53
C PHE A 126 -11.87 -0.58 -7.27
N ASP A 127 -12.49 -1.25 -6.28
CA ASP A 127 -12.83 -0.67 -4.97
C ASP A 127 -12.13 -1.48 -3.88
N LYS A 128 -10.82 -1.27 -3.70
CA LYS A 128 -10.02 -1.98 -2.69
C LYS A 128 -9.49 -0.98 -1.65
N PRO A 129 -9.65 -1.26 -0.34
CA PRO A 129 -9.21 -0.34 0.70
C PRO A 129 -7.70 -0.13 0.71
N ILE A 130 -7.29 1.12 0.98
CA ILE A 130 -5.90 1.48 1.21
C ILE A 130 -5.76 2.20 2.55
N GLY A 131 -4.71 1.86 3.31
CA GLY A 131 -4.38 2.48 4.58
C GLY A 131 -2.98 3.07 4.60
N LEU A 132 -2.83 4.21 5.27
CA LEU A 132 -1.54 4.81 5.62
C LEU A 132 -1.18 4.43 7.05
N TYR A 133 -0.15 3.60 7.22
CA TYR A 133 0.39 3.28 8.54
C TYR A 133 1.28 4.42 8.97
N ASN A 134 0.65 5.41 9.64
CA ASN A 134 1.22 6.72 9.95
C ASN A 134 2.08 6.71 11.22
N ILE A 135 3.26 6.13 11.12
CA ILE A 135 4.20 5.96 12.22
C ILE A 135 4.87 7.29 12.54
N GLU A 136 4.67 7.80 13.76
CA GLU A 136 5.18 9.11 14.21
C GLU A 136 4.87 10.27 13.28
N GLY A 137 3.69 10.29 12.67
CA GLY A 137 3.27 11.38 11.81
C GLY A 137 4.01 11.44 10.47
N TYR A 138 4.62 10.33 10.02
CA TYR A 138 5.40 10.31 8.78
C TYR A 138 4.61 10.83 7.57
N PHE A 139 3.32 10.54 7.52
CA PHE A 139 2.43 10.94 6.43
C PHE A 139 1.64 12.23 6.71
N ASP A 140 1.86 12.94 7.86
CA ASP A 140 1.08 14.13 8.19
C ASP A 140 1.16 15.21 7.10
N GLY A 141 2.36 15.46 6.56
CA GLY A 141 2.54 16.41 5.46
C GLY A 141 1.79 16.04 4.18
N LEU A 142 1.70 14.72 3.88
CA LEU A 142 0.96 14.21 2.74
C LEU A 142 -0.56 14.27 2.97
N LEU A 143 -1.01 13.96 4.17
CA LEU A 143 -2.42 14.07 4.55
C LEU A 143 -2.89 15.53 4.47
N ASN A 144 -2.09 16.47 4.96
CA ASN A 144 -2.35 17.91 4.83
C ASN A 144 -2.40 18.35 3.35
N PHE A 145 -1.54 17.79 2.50
CA PHE A 145 -1.62 18.05 1.05
C PHE A 145 -2.93 17.53 0.45
N PHE A 146 -3.39 16.34 0.84
CA PHE A 146 -4.68 15.80 0.37
C PHE A 146 -5.85 16.64 0.86
N ASP A 147 -5.80 17.13 2.12
CA ASP A 147 -6.83 18.02 2.67
C ASP A 147 -6.87 19.34 1.89
N HIS A 148 -5.71 19.92 1.57
CA HIS A 148 -5.61 21.09 0.70
C HIS A 148 -6.14 20.82 -0.73
N ALA A 149 -5.87 19.66 -1.30
CA ALA A 149 -6.41 19.28 -2.61
C ALA A 149 -7.94 19.14 -2.60
N VAL A 150 -8.54 18.80 -1.46
CA VAL A 150 -10.00 18.84 -1.28
C VAL A 150 -10.50 20.28 -1.22
N GLU A 151 -9.85 21.15 -0.44
CA GLU A 151 -10.18 22.59 -0.36
C GLU A 151 -10.14 23.28 -1.74
N GLU A 152 -9.12 22.94 -2.55
CA GLU A 152 -8.95 23.44 -3.92
C GLU A 152 -9.77 22.68 -4.98
N GLN A 153 -10.61 21.71 -4.56
CA GLN A 153 -11.53 20.95 -5.39
C GLN A 153 -10.86 20.02 -6.44
N PHE A 154 -9.58 19.70 -6.31
CA PHE A 154 -8.90 18.71 -7.14
C PHE A 154 -9.18 17.25 -6.68
N VAL A 155 -9.54 17.06 -5.41
CA VAL A 155 -9.93 15.79 -4.82
C VAL A 155 -11.28 15.97 -4.12
N ARG A 156 -12.19 15.02 -4.25
CA ARG A 156 -13.46 15.05 -3.51
C ARG A 156 -13.26 14.55 -2.09
N GLU A 157 -14.03 15.12 -1.16
CA GLU A 157 -13.98 14.75 0.26
C GLU A 157 -14.21 13.25 0.48
N GLU A 158 -15.10 12.63 -0.29
CA GLU A 158 -15.39 11.21 -0.21
C GLU A 158 -14.18 10.34 -0.55
N HIS A 159 -13.36 10.74 -1.53
CA HIS A 159 -12.13 10.02 -1.85
C HIS A 159 -11.07 10.19 -0.77
N ARG A 160 -10.94 11.40 -0.22
CA ARG A 160 -10.01 11.67 0.87
C ARG A 160 -10.40 10.93 2.16
N SER A 161 -11.68 10.94 2.53
CA SER A 161 -12.20 10.28 3.73
C SER A 161 -12.09 8.75 3.65
N ASN A 162 -11.96 8.19 2.46
CA ASN A 162 -11.82 6.76 2.22
C ASN A 162 -10.40 6.21 2.49
N ILE A 163 -9.43 7.10 2.69
CA ILE A 163 -8.07 6.70 3.06
C ILE A 163 -8.06 6.34 4.54
N VAL A 164 -7.82 5.06 4.84
CA VAL A 164 -7.67 4.60 6.22
C VAL A 164 -6.34 5.12 6.78
N VAL A 165 -6.37 5.75 7.95
CA VAL A 165 -5.17 6.18 8.66
C VAL A 165 -5.12 5.50 10.02
N SER A 166 -3.99 4.90 10.36
CA SER A 166 -3.79 4.26 11.67
C SER A 166 -2.34 4.37 12.11
N THR A 167 -2.13 4.45 13.43
CA THR A 167 -0.80 4.43 14.06
C THR A 167 -0.44 3.08 14.67
N ASP A 168 -1.35 2.10 14.58
CA ASP A 168 -1.11 0.73 15.04
C ASP A 168 -1.61 -0.31 14.01
N PRO A 169 -0.95 -1.49 13.93
CA PRO A 169 -1.28 -2.46 12.89
C PRO A 169 -2.59 -3.23 13.13
N ILE A 170 -3.05 -3.34 14.38
CA ILE A 170 -4.30 -4.04 14.69
C ILE A 170 -5.49 -3.18 14.27
N GLY A 171 -5.47 -1.89 14.65
CA GLY A 171 -6.44 -0.90 14.21
C GLY A 171 -6.45 -0.77 12.67
N MET A 172 -5.28 -0.77 12.04
CA MET A 172 -5.15 -0.77 10.58
C MET A 172 -5.95 -1.92 9.95
N ILE A 173 -5.66 -3.16 10.33
CA ILE A 173 -6.34 -4.33 9.77
C ILE A 173 -7.84 -4.32 10.07
N LYS A 174 -8.25 -3.88 11.27
CA LYS A 174 -9.66 -3.75 11.63
C LYS A 174 -10.39 -2.75 10.72
N ASN A 175 -9.79 -1.58 10.50
CA ASN A 175 -10.38 -0.52 9.69
C ASN A 175 -10.42 -0.89 8.20
N LEU A 176 -9.37 -1.54 7.67
CA LEU A 176 -9.38 -2.07 6.30
C LEU A 176 -10.47 -3.12 6.09
N LYS A 177 -10.75 -3.98 7.09
CA LYS A 177 -11.84 -4.97 7.01
C LYS A 177 -13.24 -4.35 7.10
N ALA A 178 -13.36 -3.19 7.75
CA ALA A 178 -14.61 -2.45 7.89
C ALA A 178 -14.85 -1.44 6.75
N TYR A 179 -13.94 -1.37 5.78
CA TYR A 179 -14.05 -0.48 4.63
C TYR A 179 -15.32 -0.76 3.83
N GLU A 180 -16.03 0.31 3.51
CA GLU A 180 -17.16 0.28 2.57
C GLU A 180 -16.83 1.20 1.38
N PRO A 181 -16.95 0.70 0.14
CA PRO A 181 -16.73 1.51 -1.05
C PRO A 181 -17.62 2.73 -1.07
N VAL A 182 -17.07 3.89 -1.42
CA VAL A 182 -17.85 5.12 -1.57
C VAL A 182 -18.84 4.99 -2.72
N LYS A 183 -20.11 5.20 -2.45
CA LYS A 183 -21.19 5.22 -3.46
C LYS A 183 -21.21 6.57 -4.17
N ILE A 184 -20.26 6.83 -5.06
CA ILE A 184 -20.25 8.05 -5.88
C ILE A 184 -20.94 7.73 -7.22
N GLY A 185 -22.20 8.16 -7.37
CA GLY A 185 -22.97 7.95 -8.59
C GLY A 185 -22.66 8.92 -9.75
N LYS A 186 -21.96 10.04 -9.50
CA LYS A 186 -21.99 11.20 -10.41
C LYS A 186 -20.66 11.76 -10.91
N TRP A 187 -19.51 11.28 -10.47
CA TRP A 187 -18.25 11.96 -10.77
C TRP A 187 -17.98 12.12 -12.29
N ILE A 188 -18.24 11.08 -13.09
CA ILE A 188 -18.08 11.16 -14.55
C ILE A 188 -19.16 12.04 -15.21
N GLU A 189 -20.36 12.09 -14.63
CA GLU A 189 -21.44 12.95 -15.11
C GLU A 189 -21.13 14.42 -14.80
N ASP A 190 -20.63 14.71 -13.60
CA ASP A 190 -20.27 16.08 -13.16
C ASP A 190 -19.11 16.65 -14.00
N ILE A 191 -18.06 15.84 -14.31
CA ILE A 191 -16.95 16.28 -15.20
C ILE A 191 -17.47 16.57 -16.62
N LYS A 192 -18.43 15.79 -17.10
CA LYS A 192 -19.04 16.06 -18.43
C LYS A 192 -19.84 17.36 -18.42
N GLU A 193 -20.55 17.66 -17.33
CA GLU A 193 -21.29 18.90 -17.19
C GLU A 193 -20.37 20.13 -17.05
N GLU A 194 -19.26 20.01 -16.29
CA GLU A 194 -18.23 21.07 -16.20
C GLU A 194 -17.52 21.32 -17.53
N SER A 195 -17.32 20.29 -18.36
CA SER A 195 -16.67 20.43 -19.66
C SER A 195 -17.55 21.07 -20.74
N LEU A 196 -18.85 21.26 -20.47
CA LEU A 196 -19.81 21.87 -21.39
C LEU A 196 -20.08 23.37 -21.09
N ASN A 197 -19.51 23.90 -20.02
CA ASN A 197 -19.54 25.33 -19.63
C ASN A 197 -18.17 26.01 -19.83
#